data_25c0b9ad857dd305587813dad0b7e872
#
_entry.id   25c0b9ad857dd305587813dad0b7e872
#
_cell.length_a   1.000
_cell.length_b   1.000
_cell.length_c   1.000
_cell.angle_alpha   90.00
_cell.angle_beta   90.00
_cell.angle_gamma   90.00
#
_symmetry.space_group_name_H-M   'P 1'
#
loop_
_entity.id
_entity.type
_entity.pdbx_description
1 polymer ?
#
loop_
_entity_poly.entity_id
_entity_poly.type
_entity_poly.pdbx_seq_one_letter_code
_entity_poly.pdbx_strand_id
1 'polypeptide(L)'
;MATVTLERVETRHDVPCCAPSAASPTVTEPEAEEYAAWFKALADPTRIRILNLLARSEEPLCVCDIVDHFPLGQPAISHHLKILRDVRFVHSERRGTFMYYRVNRACLAEFPEAARRLLNA
;
A
#
# COMPACT_ATOMS: atom_id res chain seq x y z
N MET A 1 26.75 -0.74 8.87
CA MET A 1 26.26 0.14 8.92
C MET A 1 26.01 0.07 8.29
N ALA A 2 26.53 -0.05 9.05
CA ALA A 2 26.16 0.62 9.11
C ALA A 2 26.13 0.35 8.72
N THR A 3 26.11 0.25 9.03
CA THR A 3 26.00 0.72 9.13
C THR A 3 25.95 0.44 8.90
N VAL A 4 26.16 0.22 9.25
CA VAL A 4 25.96 0.74 9.37
C VAL A 4 26.31 0.36 9.28
N THR A 5 26.28 0.35 9.71
CA THR A 5 26.38 0.64 9.92
C THR A 5 26.52 0.24 10.03
N LEU A 6 26.89 0.01 10.51
CA LEU A 6 26.82 0.33 10.78
C LEU A 6 27.21 -0.46 10.94
N GLU A 7 26.76 -0.45 11.38
CA GLU A 7 26.78 -0.61 11.63
C GLU A 7 26.81 -1.10 12.00
N ARG A 8 27.18 -1.24 12.39
CA ARG A 8 27.08 -1.22 12.89
C ARG A 8 26.74 -1.64 13.24
N VAL A 9 27.16 -2.20 13.74
CA VAL A 9 26.52 -1.98 14.07
C VAL A 9 26.48 -2.85 14.26
N GLU A 10 25.94 -2.89 14.83
CA GLU A 10 25.51 -3.10 15.06
C GLU A 10 25.33 -3.80 15.23
N THR A 11 25.89 -4.22 15.81
CA THR A 11 25.34 -4.40 15.81
C THR A 11 25.37 -5.15 16.15
N ARG A 12 25.18 -5.37 16.85
CA ARG A 12 24.73 -5.57 16.96
C ARG A 12 24.42 -6.05 17.28
N HIS A 13 24.45 -6.53 17.74
CA HIS A 13 23.72 -6.65 17.66
C HIS A 13 23.53 -7.35 17.57
N ASP A 14 23.63 -7.68 18.12
CA ASP A 14 23.05 -8.04 17.73
C ASP A 14 22.96 -8.85 17.17
N VAL A 15 23.01 -9.32 17.42
CA VAL A 15 22.53 -9.80 16.66
C VAL A 15 22.30 -10.39 16.25
N PRO A 16 22.04 -10.57 16.35
CA PRO A 16 21.52 -10.91 15.62
C PRO A 16 21.08 -11.15 15.22
N CYS A 17 20.66 -10.99 15.34
CA CYS A 17 20.13 -10.88 14.64
C CYS A 17 20.24 -11.13 13.92
N CYS A 18 20.23 -11.48 13.87
CA CYS A 18 20.14 -11.54 12.87
C CYS A 18 20.43 -11.99 12.11
N ALA A 19 20.39 -12.09 12.25
CA ALA A 19 20.63 -12.54 11.42
C ALA A 19 20.26 -12.76 10.51
N PRO A 20 20.28 -12.44 10.51
CA PRO A 20 19.77 -12.47 9.48
C PRO A 20 19.38 -13.31 8.84
N SER A 21 18.95 -13.34 9.11
CA SER A 21 18.72 -14.27 8.39
C SER A 21 19.32 -14.19 7.11
N ALA A 22 20.03 -15.02 6.95
CA ALA A 22 20.71 -15.08 5.76
C ALA A 22 19.78 -15.03 4.63
N ALA A 23 18.71 -15.65 4.85
CA ALA A 23 17.79 -15.74 3.80
C ALA A 23 17.04 -14.46 3.62
N SER A 24 17.30 -13.53 4.51
CA SER A 24 16.52 -12.34 4.49
C SER A 24 17.41 -11.17 4.28
N PRO A 25 17.92 -11.04 3.12
CA PRO A 25 18.80 -9.93 2.84
C PRO A 25 18.04 -8.63 2.90
N THR A 26 18.78 -7.56 2.71
CA THR A 26 18.16 -6.25 2.59
C THR A 26 17.19 -6.26 1.42
N VAL A 27 16.29 -5.31 1.43
CA VAL A 27 15.31 -5.16 0.37
C VAL A 27 16.05 -4.92 -0.95
N THR A 28 15.66 -5.65 -1.97
CA THR A 28 16.27 -5.51 -3.28
C THR A 28 15.75 -4.26 -3.98
N GLU A 29 16.44 -3.87 -5.05
CA GLU A 29 15.99 -2.68 -5.79
C GLU A 29 14.59 -2.83 -6.35
N PRO A 30 14.22 -3.94 -7.02
CA PRO A 30 12.85 -4.08 -7.50
C PRO A 30 11.82 -4.05 -6.37
N GLU A 31 12.14 -4.66 -5.23
CA GLU A 31 11.23 -4.60 -4.08
C GLU A 31 11.09 -3.18 -3.57
N ALA A 32 12.18 -2.44 -3.53
CA ALA A 32 12.13 -1.06 -3.06
C ALA A 32 11.27 -0.21 -3.99
N GLU A 33 11.36 -0.45 -5.29
CA GLU A 33 10.53 0.29 -6.24
C GLU A 33 9.06 -0.02 -6.04
N GLU A 34 8.72 -1.28 -5.81
CA GLU A 34 7.33 -1.66 -5.58
C GLU A 34 6.80 -1.05 -4.28
N TYR A 35 7.59 -1.14 -3.21
CA TYR A 35 7.19 -0.58 -1.93
C TYR A 35 7.03 0.94 -2.03
N ALA A 36 7.93 1.59 -2.74
CA ALA A 36 7.85 3.05 -2.93
C ALA A 36 6.55 3.44 -3.64
N ALA A 37 6.14 2.64 -4.63
CA ALA A 37 4.88 2.91 -5.33
C ALA A 37 3.69 2.79 -4.38
N TRP A 38 3.72 1.80 -3.49
CA TRP A 38 2.65 1.64 -2.49
C TRP A 38 2.57 2.84 -1.56
N PHE A 39 3.72 3.24 -1.00
CA PHE A 39 3.74 4.37 -0.08
C PHE A 39 3.34 5.66 -0.79
N LYS A 40 3.78 5.82 -2.04
CA LYS A 40 3.42 7.01 -2.81
C LYS A 40 1.92 7.08 -3.06
N ALA A 41 1.31 5.93 -3.37
CA ALA A 41 -0.14 5.89 -3.59
C ALA A 41 -0.89 6.27 -2.31
N LEU A 42 -0.35 5.95 -1.15
CA LEU A 42 -0.99 6.23 0.13
C LEU A 42 -0.55 7.56 0.75
N ALA A 43 0.28 8.34 0.07
CA ALA A 43 0.76 9.60 0.61
C ALA A 43 -0.20 10.75 0.35
N ASP A 44 -1.48 10.47 0.22
CA ASP A 44 -2.51 11.46 -0.02
C ASP A 44 -3.68 11.18 0.91
N PRO A 45 -4.12 12.18 1.71
CA PRO A 45 -5.19 11.93 2.69
C PRO A 45 -6.49 11.43 2.06
N THR A 46 -6.83 11.93 0.88
CA THR A 46 -8.06 11.50 0.22
C THR A 46 -7.97 10.03 -0.17
N ARG A 47 -6.82 9.61 -0.69
CA ARG A 47 -6.65 8.21 -1.08
C ARG A 47 -6.71 7.28 0.13
N ILE A 48 -6.13 7.70 1.24
CA ILE A 48 -6.24 6.91 2.48
C ILE A 48 -7.69 6.76 2.88
N ARG A 49 -8.47 7.85 2.82
CA ARG A 49 -9.86 7.81 3.20
C ARG A 49 -10.70 6.96 2.24
N ILE A 50 -10.41 7.06 0.94
CA ILE A 50 -11.11 6.23 -0.05
C ILE A 50 -10.84 4.75 0.22
N LEU A 51 -9.58 4.40 0.43
CA LEU A 51 -9.21 3.01 0.69
C LEU A 51 -9.90 2.50 1.95
N ASN A 52 -9.93 3.33 3.00
CA ASN A 52 -10.59 2.95 4.25
C ASN A 52 -12.09 2.75 4.04
N LEU A 53 -12.72 3.63 3.28
CA LEU A 53 -14.14 3.50 2.97
C LEU A 53 -14.43 2.17 2.30
N LEU A 54 -13.63 1.83 1.29
CA LEU A 54 -13.82 0.58 0.57
C LEU A 54 -13.53 -0.63 1.46
N ALA A 55 -12.53 -0.53 2.32
CA ALA A 55 -12.17 -1.63 3.20
C ALA A 55 -13.27 -1.92 4.22
N ARG A 56 -14.02 -0.90 4.61
CA ARG A 56 -15.11 -1.07 5.57
C ARG A 56 -16.41 -1.48 4.89
N SER A 57 -16.45 -1.49 3.57
CA SER A 57 -17.65 -1.85 2.82
C SER A 57 -17.58 -3.33 2.46
N GLU A 58 -18.68 -4.04 2.70
CA GLU A 58 -18.73 -5.46 2.36
C GLU A 58 -18.96 -5.66 0.88
N GLU A 59 -19.65 -4.72 0.25
CA GLU A 59 -19.98 -4.81 -1.16
C GLU A 59 -19.17 -3.79 -1.95
N PRO A 60 -18.90 -4.05 -3.23
CA PRO A 60 -18.27 -3.04 -4.07
C PRO A 60 -19.12 -1.79 -4.13
N LEU A 61 -18.47 -0.63 -4.21
CA LEU A 61 -19.15 0.66 -4.25
C LEU A 61 -19.04 1.27 -5.63
N CYS A 62 -20.15 1.79 -6.12
CA CYS A 62 -20.17 2.58 -7.35
C CYS A 62 -19.36 3.86 -7.14
N VAL A 63 -18.71 4.34 -8.19
CA VAL A 63 -17.98 5.61 -8.11
C VAL A 63 -18.90 6.73 -7.64
N CYS A 64 -20.17 6.71 -8.02
CA CYS A 64 -21.12 7.72 -7.58
C CYS A 64 -21.33 7.69 -6.07
N ASP A 65 -21.35 6.50 -5.47
CA ASP A 65 -21.47 6.39 -4.03
C ASP A 65 -20.23 6.92 -3.34
N ILE A 66 -19.07 6.66 -3.93
CA ILE A 66 -17.80 7.13 -3.35
C ILE A 66 -17.76 8.66 -3.39
N VAL A 67 -18.16 9.25 -4.51
CA VAL A 67 -18.16 10.71 -4.66
C VAL A 67 -18.98 11.38 -3.58
N ASP A 68 -20.09 10.74 -3.17
CA ASP A 68 -20.97 11.32 -2.17
C ASP A 68 -20.31 11.47 -0.80
N HIS A 69 -19.20 10.78 -0.57
CA HIS A 69 -18.51 10.82 0.72
C HIS A 69 -17.43 11.90 0.79
N PHE A 70 -17.15 12.60 -0.30
CA PHE A 70 -16.03 13.53 -0.36
C PHE A 70 -16.46 14.85 -1.01
N PRO A 71 -15.83 15.96 -0.60
CA PRO A 71 -16.11 17.26 -1.22
C PRO A 71 -15.33 17.44 -2.52
N LEU A 72 -15.32 16.42 -3.36
CA LEU A 72 -14.59 16.42 -4.62
C LEU A 72 -15.50 15.92 -5.72
N GLY A 73 -15.28 16.40 -6.93
CA GLY A 73 -16.02 15.92 -8.07
C GLY A 73 -15.56 14.55 -8.55
N GLN A 74 -16.37 13.98 -9.43
CA GLN A 74 -16.07 12.64 -9.94
C GLN A 74 -14.72 12.54 -10.64
N PRO A 75 -14.28 13.54 -11.45
CA PRO A 75 -12.97 13.42 -12.09
C PRO A 75 -11.83 13.26 -11.10
N ALA A 76 -11.86 14.01 -9.99
CA ALA A 76 -10.82 13.92 -8.97
C ALA A 76 -10.86 12.56 -8.27
N ILE A 77 -12.05 12.10 -7.90
CA ILE A 77 -12.20 10.80 -7.24
C ILE A 77 -11.74 9.69 -8.19
N SER A 78 -12.14 9.75 -9.46
CA SER A 78 -11.72 8.74 -10.44
C SER A 78 -10.20 8.71 -10.60
N HIS A 79 -9.56 9.86 -10.52
CA HIS A 79 -8.11 9.94 -10.61
C HIS A 79 -7.46 9.23 -9.42
N HIS A 80 -7.96 9.50 -8.21
CA HIS A 80 -7.44 8.82 -7.02
C HIS A 80 -7.66 7.31 -7.09
N LEU A 81 -8.82 6.89 -7.56
CA LEU A 81 -9.11 5.46 -7.71
C LEU A 81 -8.20 4.80 -8.73
N LYS A 82 -7.85 5.52 -9.81
CA LYS A 82 -6.92 4.98 -10.79
C LYS A 82 -5.55 4.72 -10.17
N ILE A 83 -5.06 5.66 -9.37
CA ILE A 83 -3.76 5.50 -8.70
C ILE A 83 -3.79 4.29 -7.77
N LEU A 84 -4.86 4.14 -7.00
CA LEU A 84 -4.98 2.99 -6.10
C LEU A 84 -5.09 1.67 -6.87
N ARG A 85 -5.77 1.69 -8.02
CA ARG A 85 -5.90 0.50 -8.85
C ARG A 85 -4.56 0.13 -9.48
N ASP A 86 -3.77 1.12 -9.89
CA ASP A 86 -2.50 0.87 -10.55
C ASP A 86 -1.50 0.17 -9.62
N VAL A 87 -1.59 0.40 -8.31
CA VAL A 87 -0.77 -0.33 -7.34
C VAL A 87 -1.50 -1.56 -6.78
N ARG A 88 -2.67 -1.88 -7.34
CA ARG A 88 -3.45 -3.07 -7.02
C ARG A 88 -4.02 -3.08 -5.61
N PHE A 89 -4.19 -1.92 -5.00
CA PHE A 89 -4.88 -1.86 -3.71
C PHE A 89 -6.39 -1.99 -3.87
N VAL A 90 -6.91 -1.67 -5.04
CA VAL A 90 -8.34 -1.83 -5.31
C VAL A 90 -8.53 -2.53 -6.65
N HIS A 91 -9.67 -3.20 -6.77
CA HIS A 91 -10.14 -3.76 -8.03
C HIS A 91 -11.28 -2.91 -8.55
N SER A 92 -11.39 -2.82 -9.86
CA SER A 92 -12.52 -2.13 -10.49
C SER A 92 -13.27 -3.13 -11.36
N GLU A 93 -14.56 -2.89 -11.47
CA GLU A 93 -15.45 -3.77 -12.24
C GLU A 93 -16.53 -2.91 -12.86
N ARG A 94 -16.74 -3.10 -14.18
CA ARG A 94 -17.81 -2.37 -14.86
C ARG A 94 -19.12 -3.16 -14.74
N ARG A 95 -20.17 -2.47 -14.33
CA ARG A 95 -21.52 -3.03 -14.31
C ARG A 95 -22.42 -2.05 -15.06
N GLY A 96 -22.77 -2.40 -16.30
CA GLY A 96 -23.52 -1.47 -17.14
C GLY A 96 -22.68 -0.25 -17.46
N THR A 97 -23.20 0.92 -17.14
CA THR A 97 -22.50 2.19 -17.41
C THR A 97 -21.70 2.67 -16.23
N PHE A 98 -21.68 1.94 -15.10
CA PHE A 98 -21.02 2.39 -13.89
C PHE A 98 -19.83 1.52 -13.56
N MET A 99 -18.82 2.14 -12.92
CA MET A 99 -17.67 1.44 -12.40
C MET A 99 -17.85 1.22 -10.91
N TYR A 100 -17.58 0.00 -10.48
CA TYR A 100 -17.64 -0.39 -9.08
C TYR A 100 -16.24 -0.73 -8.60
N TYR A 101 -15.96 -0.41 -7.33
CA TYR A 101 -14.63 -0.58 -6.76
C TYR A 101 -14.71 -1.34 -5.44
N ARG A 102 -13.73 -2.20 -5.20
CA ARG A 102 -13.58 -2.91 -3.92
C ARG A 102 -12.09 -3.04 -3.60
N VAL A 103 -11.78 -3.24 -2.34
CA VAL A 103 -10.38 -3.43 -1.95
C VAL A 103 -9.88 -4.78 -2.43
N ASN A 104 -8.60 -4.83 -2.73
CA ASN A 104 -7.90 -6.07 -3.04
C ASN A 104 -7.25 -6.56 -1.74
N ARG A 105 -7.96 -7.39 -1.00
CA ARG A 105 -7.51 -7.80 0.34
C ARG A 105 -6.23 -8.62 0.27
N ALA A 106 -6.05 -9.40 -0.78
CA ALA A 106 -4.84 -10.20 -0.92
C ALA A 106 -3.60 -9.31 -1.02
N CYS A 107 -3.68 -8.26 -1.84
CA CYS A 107 -2.55 -7.35 -1.99
C CYS A 107 -2.34 -6.51 -0.73
N LEU A 108 -3.43 -6.03 -0.14
CA LEU A 108 -3.33 -5.21 1.06
C LEU A 108 -2.76 -5.97 2.25
N ALA A 109 -2.93 -7.28 2.28
CA ALA A 109 -2.35 -8.10 3.35
C ALA A 109 -0.83 -8.08 3.31
N GLU A 110 -0.24 -7.81 2.15
CA GLU A 110 1.21 -7.75 2.01
C GLU A 110 1.79 -6.42 2.46
N PHE A 111 0.96 -5.40 2.60
CA PHE A 111 1.45 -4.06 2.93
C PHE A 111 2.03 -3.98 4.36
N PRO A 112 1.34 -4.48 5.40
CA PRO A 112 1.95 -4.49 6.73
C PRO A 112 3.22 -5.32 6.78
N GLU A 113 3.27 -6.40 6.01
CA GLU A 113 4.46 -7.24 5.96
C GLU A 113 5.63 -6.49 5.32
N ALA A 114 5.37 -5.71 4.29
CA ALA A 114 6.40 -4.88 3.67
C ALA A 114 6.95 -3.88 4.68
N ALA A 115 6.06 -3.22 5.42
CA ALA A 115 6.50 -2.26 6.44
C ALA A 115 7.34 -2.94 7.51
N ARG A 116 6.91 -4.12 7.96
CA ARG A 116 7.67 -4.88 8.96
C ARG A 116 9.05 -5.22 8.43
N ARG A 117 9.13 -5.63 7.18
CA ARG A 117 10.39 -6.01 6.57
C ARG A 117 11.33 -4.82 6.43
N LEU A 118 10.80 -3.65 6.06
CA LEU A 118 11.61 -2.44 5.97
C LEU A 118 12.23 -2.06 7.31
N LEU A 119 11.48 -2.25 8.37
CA LEU A 119 11.91 -1.84 9.71
C LEU A 119 12.63 -2.95 10.45
N ASN A 120 12.72 -4.12 9.83
CA ASN A 120 13.32 -5.30 10.46
C ASN A 120 12.65 -5.60 11.81
N ALA A 121 11.34 -5.47 11.83
CA ALA A 121 10.56 -5.63 13.05
C ALA A 121 9.91 -7.00 13.15
#